data_03e3c8071c9cb02d611ae9305fee1884
#
_entry.id   03e3c8071c9cb02d611ae9305fee1884
#
_cell.length_a   1.000
_cell.length_b   1.000
_cell.length_c   1.000
_cell.angle_alpha   90.00
_cell.angle_beta   90.00
_cell.angle_gamma   90.00
#
_symmetry.space_group_name_H-M   'P 1'
#
loop_
_entity.id
_entity.type
_entity.pdbx_description
1 polymer ?
#
loop_
_entity_poly.entity_id
_entity_poly.type
_entity_poly.pdbx_seq_one_letter_code
_entity_poly.pdbx_strand_id
1 'polypeptide(L)'
;LNRISKVEYDAGGKGINVSKTIFELGGKSIATGFLAGNAGRTIKNVLDEKGIQNDFVWLDGETRTNTKVFEENGMVTELNEPGPVPSEKELEALMGKLSEYASKDTLFVLAGSVPNGMDKNIYADIINLVHKKGAKVLLDADGELFRNGLESMPDIIKPNRLELEEYAKFDYKASEQEIAQIARKLIKEGVSTVAVSMGKCGAMLLKEGYEAKAPALSVKAHSTVGAGDAMVAALSYAYESGMDNDETLKLGIATSAGAVTTIGTKPPAKELVMKLKEDVVLEEI
;
A
#
# COMPACT_ATOMS: atom_id res chain seq x y z
N LEU A 1 -17.15 -20.16 -26.22
CA LEU A 1 -15.72 -19.99 -26.47
C LEU A 1 -15.40 -18.49 -26.43
N ASN A 2 -14.65 -18.08 -25.43
CA ASN A 2 -14.19 -16.68 -25.32
C ASN A 2 -12.79 -16.55 -25.93
N ARG A 3 -12.57 -15.53 -26.74
CA ARG A 3 -11.26 -15.23 -27.34
C ARG A 3 -10.73 -13.94 -26.73
N ILE A 4 -9.51 -14.00 -26.21
CA ILE A 4 -8.82 -12.84 -25.67
C ILE A 4 -8.23 -12.04 -26.81
N SER A 5 -8.55 -10.75 -26.91
CA SER A 5 -8.04 -9.83 -27.93
C SER A 5 -6.68 -9.22 -27.57
N LYS A 6 -6.40 -9.04 -26.27
CA LYS A 6 -5.16 -8.43 -25.76
C LYS A 6 -4.79 -9.03 -24.41
N VAL A 7 -3.51 -9.27 -24.19
CA VAL A 7 -2.96 -9.67 -22.90
C VAL A 7 -1.85 -8.68 -22.54
N GLU A 8 -1.88 -8.19 -21.31
CA GLU A 8 -0.81 -7.38 -20.73
C GLU A 8 -0.32 -8.06 -19.45
N TYR A 9 0.98 -8.02 -19.22
CA TYR A 9 1.60 -8.50 -17.99
C TYR A 9 2.18 -7.31 -17.23
N ASP A 10 1.93 -7.25 -15.93
CA ASP A 10 2.48 -6.22 -15.05
C ASP A 10 3.11 -6.87 -13.82
N ALA A 11 4.33 -6.48 -13.49
CA ALA A 11 4.95 -6.84 -12.23
C ALA A 11 4.17 -6.14 -11.10
N GLY A 12 3.31 -6.91 -10.43
CA GLY A 12 2.33 -6.40 -9.47
C GLY A 12 2.53 -6.98 -8.07
N GLY A 13 1.62 -6.58 -7.21
CA GLY A 13 1.62 -6.81 -5.76
C GLY A 13 1.75 -5.48 -5.04
N LYS A 14 1.00 -5.28 -3.93
CA LYS A 14 0.94 -3.97 -3.26
C LYS A 14 2.33 -3.39 -2.98
N GLY A 15 3.23 -4.14 -2.32
CA GLY A 15 4.60 -3.67 -2.03
C GLY A 15 5.41 -3.33 -3.28
N ILE A 16 5.27 -4.10 -4.37
CA ILE A 16 5.92 -3.83 -5.65
C ILE A 16 5.39 -2.53 -6.26
N ASN A 17 4.07 -2.32 -6.23
CA ASN A 17 3.44 -1.10 -6.74
C ASN A 17 3.89 0.13 -5.93
N VAL A 18 4.01 -0.01 -4.60
CA VAL A 18 4.56 1.03 -3.72
C VAL A 18 5.98 1.38 -4.12
N SER A 19 6.87 0.40 -4.28
CA SER A 19 8.27 0.63 -4.68
C SER A 19 8.41 1.28 -6.05
N LYS A 20 7.61 0.83 -7.04
CA LYS A 20 7.57 1.46 -8.37
C LYS A 20 7.15 2.93 -8.29
N THR A 21 6.12 3.24 -7.47
CA THR A 21 5.62 4.60 -7.35
C THR A 21 6.59 5.50 -6.57
N ILE A 22 7.23 5.00 -5.50
CA ILE A 22 8.29 5.73 -4.78
C ILE A 22 9.43 6.09 -5.75
N PHE A 23 9.83 5.14 -6.60
CA PHE A 23 10.88 5.38 -7.60
C PHE A 23 10.49 6.48 -8.60
N GLU A 24 9.28 6.46 -9.13
CA GLU A 24 8.77 7.51 -10.04
C GLU A 24 8.71 8.88 -9.37
N LEU A 25 8.41 8.95 -8.07
CA LEU A 25 8.47 10.21 -7.30
C LEU A 25 9.92 10.70 -7.07
N GLY A 26 10.92 9.87 -7.37
CA GLY A 26 12.34 10.17 -7.18
C GLY A 26 12.90 9.70 -5.83
N GLY A 27 12.15 8.90 -5.10
CA GLY A 27 12.58 8.25 -3.85
C GLY A 27 13.32 6.94 -4.09
N LYS A 28 13.73 6.30 -3.00
CA LYS A 28 14.40 5.00 -3.00
C LYS A 28 13.71 4.05 -2.04
N SER A 29 13.65 2.77 -2.39
CA SER A 29 13.17 1.71 -1.53
C SER A 29 13.86 0.40 -1.86
N ILE A 30 13.80 -0.56 -0.94
CA ILE A 30 14.20 -1.94 -1.18
C ILE A 30 12.93 -2.78 -1.16
N ALA A 31 12.55 -3.34 -2.31
CA ALA A 31 11.42 -4.27 -2.39
C ALA A 31 11.86 -5.63 -1.85
N THR A 32 11.10 -6.19 -0.90
CA THR A 32 11.40 -7.50 -0.31
C THR A 32 10.12 -8.31 -0.07
N GLY A 33 10.28 -9.56 0.29
CA GLY A 33 9.21 -10.53 0.47
C GLY A 33 9.58 -11.87 -0.16
N PHE A 34 8.59 -12.61 -0.66
CA PHE A 34 8.79 -13.92 -1.27
C PHE A 34 8.56 -13.88 -2.77
N LEU A 35 9.47 -14.49 -3.53
CA LEU A 35 9.31 -14.77 -4.96
C LEU A 35 9.59 -16.24 -5.24
N ALA A 36 9.00 -16.76 -6.33
CA ALA A 36 9.21 -18.13 -6.78
C ALA A 36 9.10 -18.22 -8.30
N GLY A 37 9.83 -19.15 -8.90
CA GLY A 37 9.69 -19.57 -10.27
C GLY A 37 9.89 -18.48 -11.32
N ASN A 38 9.22 -18.63 -12.47
CA ASN A 38 9.38 -17.72 -13.61
C ASN A 38 8.67 -16.37 -13.40
N ALA A 39 7.49 -16.39 -12.81
CA ALA A 39 6.76 -15.16 -12.49
C ALA A 39 7.55 -14.30 -11.51
N GLY A 40 8.17 -14.92 -10.48
CA GLY A 40 9.09 -14.24 -9.56
C GLY A 40 10.29 -13.63 -10.27
N ARG A 41 10.93 -14.37 -11.18
CA ARG A 41 12.04 -13.84 -12.01
C ARG A 41 11.60 -12.66 -12.88
N THR A 42 10.40 -12.72 -13.44
CA THR A 42 9.85 -11.62 -14.23
C THR A 42 9.68 -10.35 -13.37
N ILE A 43 9.15 -10.48 -12.16
CA ILE A 43 9.03 -9.34 -11.22
C ILE A 43 10.40 -8.76 -10.91
N LYS A 44 11.36 -9.62 -10.52
CA LYS A 44 12.72 -9.17 -10.21
C LYS A 44 13.37 -8.44 -11.37
N ASN A 45 13.29 -9.00 -12.58
CA ASN A 45 13.89 -8.39 -13.77
C ASN A 45 13.30 -7.00 -14.06
N VAL A 46 11.99 -6.84 -13.94
CA VAL A 46 11.33 -5.52 -14.12
C VAL A 46 11.84 -4.49 -13.09
N LEU A 47 12.07 -4.92 -11.85
CA LEU A 47 12.63 -4.03 -10.81
C LEU A 47 14.09 -3.67 -11.11
N ASP A 48 14.90 -4.66 -11.50
CA ASP A 48 16.32 -4.48 -11.85
C ASP A 48 16.49 -3.54 -13.06
N GLU A 49 15.70 -3.76 -14.13
CA GLU A 49 15.70 -2.91 -15.33
C GLU A 49 15.34 -1.43 -15.03
N LYS A 50 14.47 -1.21 -14.05
CA LYS A 50 14.12 0.12 -13.56
C LYS A 50 15.14 0.71 -12.57
N GLY A 51 16.08 -0.08 -12.07
CA GLY A 51 17.01 0.33 -11.02
C GLY A 51 16.38 0.39 -9.61
N ILE A 52 15.27 -0.30 -9.41
CA ILE A 52 14.63 -0.42 -8.09
C ILE A 52 15.33 -1.51 -7.30
N GLN A 53 15.91 -1.16 -6.16
CA GLN A 53 16.59 -2.13 -5.30
C GLN A 53 15.61 -3.17 -4.78
N ASN A 54 16.07 -4.43 -4.72
CA ASN A 54 15.25 -5.53 -4.26
C ASN A 54 16.10 -6.62 -3.60
N ASP A 55 15.52 -7.29 -2.60
CA ASP A 55 16.17 -8.38 -1.87
C ASP A 55 15.13 -9.39 -1.39
N PHE A 56 14.75 -10.31 -2.26
CA PHE A 56 13.71 -11.30 -2.01
C PHE A 56 14.26 -12.61 -1.45
N VAL A 57 13.43 -13.29 -0.68
CA VAL A 57 13.61 -14.71 -0.33
C VAL A 57 12.94 -15.55 -1.42
N TRP A 58 13.70 -16.50 -1.98
CA TRP A 58 13.19 -17.37 -3.05
C TRP A 58 12.61 -18.65 -2.47
N LEU A 59 11.39 -18.96 -2.93
CA LEU A 59 10.65 -20.16 -2.56
C LEU A 59 10.69 -21.17 -3.72
N ASP A 60 10.42 -22.44 -3.39
CA ASP A 60 10.04 -23.42 -4.39
C ASP A 60 8.61 -23.16 -4.90
N GLY A 61 8.35 -23.51 -6.17
CA GLY A 61 7.07 -23.32 -6.83
C GLY A 61 7.04 -22.10 -7.76
N GLU A 62 5.89 -21.40 -7.82
CA GLU A 62 5.65 -20.30 -8.74
C GLU A 62 4.98 -19.14 -8.01
N THR A 63 5.48 -17.92 -8.16
CA THR A 63 4.80 -16.70 -7.68
C THR A 63 3.42 -16.61 -8.34
N ARG A 64 2.40 -16.33 -7.56
CA ARG A 64 1.01 -16.25 -8.03
C ARG A 64 0.83 -15.22 -9.15
N THR A 65 -0.03 -15.55 -10.09
CA THR A 65 -0.53 -14.63 -11.11
C THR A 65 -1.97 -14.26 -10.79
N ASN A 66 -2.26 -12.98 -10.67
CA ASN A 66 -3.62 -12.48 -10.54
C ASN A 66 -4.11 -12.04 -11.92
N THR A 67 -5.07 -12.76 -12.48
CA THR A 67 -5.62 -12.47 -13.79
C THR A 67 -6.86 -11.60 -13.66
N LYS A 68 -6.89 -10.48 -14.39
CA LYS A 68 -8.08 -9.62 -14.52
C LYS A 68 -8.59 -9.70 -15.95
N VAL A 69 -9.81 -10.14 -16.10
CA VAL A 69 -10.50 -10.19 -17.38
C VAL A 69 -11.43 -8.99 -17.47
N PHE A 70 -11.14 -8.09 -18.41
CA PHE A 70 -11.99 -6.93 -18.72
C PHE A 70 -12.89 -7.27 -19.89
N GLU A 71 -14.19 -7.16 -19.71
CA GLU A 71 -15.18 -7.38 -20.73
C GLU A 71 -15.60 -6.04 -21.39
N GLU A 72 -16.06 -6.08 -22.65
CA GLU A 72 -16.50 -4.89 -23.39
C GLU A 72 -17.67 -4.16 -22.71
N ASN A 73 -18.49 -4.87 -21.93
CA ASN A 73 -19.60 -4.33 -21.14
C ASN A 73 -19.13 -3.60 -19.85
N GLY A 74 -17.83 -3.57 -19.59
CA GLY A 74 -17.23 -2.95 -18.41
C GLY A 74 -17.17 -3.86 -17.16
N MET A 75 -17.61 -5.13 -17.28
CA MET A 75 -17.42 -6.10 -16.18
C MET A 75 -15.96 -6.49 -16.06
N VAL A 76 -15.53 -6.70 -14.81
CA VAL A 76 -14.18 -7.20 -14.49
C VAL A 76 -14.31 -8.47 -13.66
N THR A 77 -13.70 -9.55 -14.15
CA THR A 77 -13.55 -10.80 -13.40
C THR A 77 -12.11 -10.93 -12.92
N GLU A 78 -11.93 -11.15 -11.63
CA GLU A 78 -10.61 -11.37 -11.02
C GLU A 78 -10.44 -12.85 -10.66
N LEU A 79 -9.33 -13.43 -11.12
CA LEU A 79 -8.91 -14.80 -10.80
C LEU A 79 -7.57 -14.70 -10.07
N ASN A 80 -7.59 -14.96 -8.77
CA ASN A 80 -6.43 -14.76 -7.89
C ASN A 80 -5.87 -16.13 -7.46
N GLU A 81 -4.65 -16.44 -7.88
CA GLU A 81 -3.96 -17.65 -7.46
C GLU A 81 -3.48 -17.55 -6.00
N PRO A 82 -3.39 -18.67 -5.26
CA PRO A 82 -2.94 -18.65 -3.86
C PRO A 82 -1.43 -18.37 -3.70
N GLY A 83 -0.61 -18.77 -4.67
CA GLY A 83 0.85 -18.73 -4.58
C GLY A 83 1.45 -19.78 -3.64
N PRO A 84 2.79 -19.89 -3.58
CA PRO A 84 3.48 -20.82 -2.71
C PRO A 84 3.47 -20.36 -1.26
N VAL A 85 3.57 -21.32 -0.34
CA VAL A 85 3.67 -21.06 1.11
C VAL A 85 5.13 -21.22 1.54
N PRO A 86 5.73 -20.22 2.22
CA PRO A 86 7.10 -20.34 2.70
C PRO A 86 7.21 -21.39 3.80
N SER A 87 8.33 -22.09 3.84
CA SER A 87 8.74 -22.92 4.97
C SER A 87 9.19 -22.04 6.16
N GLU A 88 9.31 -22.63 7.34
CA GLU A 88 9.85 -21.95 8.52
C GLU A 88 11.24 -21.33 8.23
N LYS A 89 12.10 -22.07 7.55
CA LYS A 89 13.45 -21.60 7.17
C LYS A 89 13.41 -20.36 6.27
N GLU A 90 12.50 -20.32 5.32
CA GLU A 90 12.34 -19.16 4.41
C GLU A 90 11.71 -17.98 5.13
N LEU A 91 10.80 -18.24 6.06
CA LEU A 91 10.27 -17.20 6.93
C LEU A 91 11.34 -16.62 7.85
N GLU A 92 12.16 -17.46 8.49
CA GLU A 92 13.31 -17.03 9.30
C GLU A 92 14.31 -16.21 8.46
N ALA A 93 14.56 -16.61 7.20
CA ALA A 93 15.41 -15.86 6.29
C ALA A 93 14.84 -14.46 5.99
N LEU A 94 13.52 -14.33 5.78
CA LEU A 94 12.89 -13.03 5.60
C LEU A 94 13.00 -12.19 6.87
N MET A 95 12.67 -12.75 8.05
CA MET A 95 12.77 -12.05 9.33
C MET A 95 14.20 -11.57 9.61
N GLY A 96 15.21 -12.38 9.27
CA GLY A 96 16.63 -12.02 9.34
C GLY A 96 16.94 -10.80 8.49
N LYS A 97 16.56 -10.79 7.20
CA LYS A 97 16.75 -9.66 6.30
C LYS A 97 16.06 -8.38 6.82
N LEU A 98 14.79 -8.48 7.25
CA LEU A 98 14.08 -7.33 7.82
C LEU A 98 14.79 -6.79 9.06
N SER A 99 15.30 -7.68 9.91
CA SER A 99 16.10 -7.29 11.06
C SER A 99 17.41 -6.58 10.69
N GLU A 100 18.08 -6.98 9.61
CA GLU A 100 19.29 -6.33 9.12
C GLU A 100 19.03 -4.91 8.60
N TYR A 101 17.92 -4.71 7.88
CA TYR A 101 17.53 -3.40 7.37
C TYR A 101 16.97 -2.46 8.45
N ALA A 102 16.51 -2.99 9.59
CA ALA A 102 15.87 -2.20 10.62
C ALA A 102 16.84 -1.27 11.33
N SER A 103 16.56 0.03 11.27
CA SER A 103 17.27 1.10 11.98
C SER A 103 16.29 2.25 12.26
N LYS A 104 16.70 3.21 13.09
CA LYS A 104 15.91 4.43 13.37
C LYS A 104 15.61 5.28 12.12
N ASP A 105 16.38 5.10 11.06
CA ASP A 105 16.27 5.86 9.81
C ASP A 105 15.53 5.03 8.73
N THR A 106 14.84 3.96 9.10
CA THR A 106 14.12 3.08 8.17
C THR A 106 12.62 3.13 8.40
N LEU A 107 11.85 3.34 7.34
CA LEU A 107 10.41 3.13 7.30
C LEU A 107 10.11 1.79 6.60
N PHE A 108 9.51 0.86 7.31
CA PHE A 108 8.98 -0.37 6.74
C PHE A 108 7.55 -0.16 6.24
N VAL A 109 7.27 -0.61 5.03
CA VAL A 109 5.91 -0.63 4.47
C VAL A 109 5.43 -2.07 4.42
N LEU A 110 4.49 -2.41 5.26
CA LEU A 110 3.83 -3.71 5.28
C LEU A 110 2.53 -3.60 4.50
N ALA A 111 2.52 -4.15 3.28
CA ALA A 111 1.40 -3.96 2.36
C ALA A 111 0.94 -5.27 1.72
N GLY A 112 -0.36 -5.46 1.68
CA GLY A 112 -1.02 -6.56 0.98
C GLY A 112 -1.31 -7.78 1.84
N SER A 113 -1.65 -8.86 1.15
CA SER A 113 -1.95 -10.17 1.74
C SER A 113 -0.68 -11.00 1.90
N VAL A 114 -0.73 -11.95 2.80
CA VAL A 114 0.29 -12.98 2.99
C VAL A 114 -0.15 -14.30 2.32
N PRO A 115 0.79 -15.22 2.00
CA PRO A 115 0.48 -16.53 1.48
C PRO A 115 -0.54 -17.29 2.35
N ASN A 116 -1.37 -18.11 1.72
CA ASN A 116 -2.33 -18.95 2.43
C ASN A 116 -1.59 -19.90 3.40
N GLY A 117 -2.13 -20.05 4.61
CA GLY A 117 -1.52 -20.90 5.65
C GLY A 117 -0.45 -20.19 6.51
N MET A 118 -0.04 -18.98 6.17
CA MET A 118 0.79 -18.18 7.08
C MET A 118 -0.04 -17.64 8.25
N ASP A 119 0.62 -17.52 9.40
CA ASP A 119 0.04 -16.92 10.59
C ASP A 119 -0.39 -15.47 10.30
N LYS A 120 -1.60 -15.11 10.70
CA LYS A 120 -2.15 -13.76 10.57
C LYS A 120 -1.53 -12.75 11.55
N ASN A 121 -0.69 -13.22 12.47
CA ASN A 121 0.11 -12.38 13.34
C ASN A 121 1.43 -11.92 12.72
N ILE A 122 1.78 -12.41 11.52
CA ILE A 122 3.09 -12.12 10.91
C ILE A 122 3.40 -10.62 10.81
N TYR A 123 2.42 -9.78 10.52
CA TYR A 123 2.64 -8.32 10.49
C TYR A 123 2.88 -7.75 11.88
N ALA A 124 2.19 -8.25 12.91
CA ALA A 124 2.47 -7.91 14.30
C ALA A 124 3.90 -8.31 14.71
N ASP A 125 4.33 -9.50 14.31
CA ASP A 125 5.68 -9.98 14.60
C ASP A 125 6.76 -9.14 13.91
N ILE A 126 6.54 -8.75 12.64
CA ILE A 126 7.46 -7.88 11.92
C ILE A 126 7.50 -6.49 12.57
N ILE A 127 6.36 -5.89 12.91
CA ILE A 127 6.29 -4.60 13.60
C ILE A 127 7.10 -4.64 14.90
N ASN A 128 6.85 -5.64 15.73
CA ASN A 128 7.58 -5.83 17.00
C ASN A 128 9.10 -6.02 16.78
N LEU A 129 9.49 -6.77 15.74
CA LEU A 129 10.88 -7.00 15.40
C LEU A 129 11.60 -5.69 15.03
N VAL A 130 11.01 -4.90 14.13
CA VAL A 130 11.68 -3.70 13.58
C VAL A 130 11.60 -2.53 14.55
N HIS A 131 10.55 -2.40 15.33
CA HIS A 131 10.42 -1.40 16.41
C HIS A 131 11.50 -1.55 17.48
N LYS A 132 11.93 -2.77 17.81
CA LYS A 132 13.04 -3.01 18.75
C LYS A 132 14.35 -2.35 18.30
N LYS A 133 14.48 -2.06 17.01
CA LYS A 133 15.64 -1.37 16.42
C LYS A 133 15.38 0.11 16.11
N GLY A 134 14.23 0.62 16.51
CA GLY A 134 13.83 2.02 16.32
C GLY A 134 13.29 2.34 14.94
N ALA A 135 13.12 1.34 14.06
CA ALA A 135 12.50 1.54 12.75
C ALA A 135 11.02 1.94 12.88
N LYS A 136 10.49 2.58 11.86
CA LYS A 136 9.08 2.97 11.75
C LYS A 136 8.32 2.06 10.80
N VAL A 137 7.01 1.95 10.99
CA VAL A 137 6.16 1.07 10.17
C VAL A 137 4.94 1.80 9.63
N LEU A 138 4.71 1.66 8.32
CA LEU A 138 3.44 1.96 7.66
C LEU A 138 2.73 0.64 7.35
N LEU A 139 1.50 0.48 7.84
CA LEU A 139 0.66 -0.70 7.62
C LEU A 139 -0.48 -0.41 6.65
N ASP A 140 -0.55 -1.18 5.55
CA ASP A 140 -1.65 -1.21 4.56
C ASP A 140 -2.13 -2.65 4.35
N ALA A 141 -2.90 -3.15 5.29
CA ALA A 141 -3.45 -4.50 5.29
C ALA A 141 -4.97 -4.46 5.48
N ASP A 142 -5.60 -5.60 5.33
CA ASP A 142 -7.03 -5.79 5.54
C ASP A 142 -7.33 -6.93 6.53
N GLY A 143 -8.58 -7.03 6.96
CA GLY A 143 -9.11 -8.14 7.75
C GLY A 143 -8.31 -8.42 9.03
N GLU A 144 -7.93 -9.68 9.24
CA GLU A 144 -7.19 -10.11 10.43
C GLU A 144 -5.75 -9.57 10.45
N LEU A 145 -5.09 -9.47 9.30
CA LEU A 145 -3.74 -8.90 9.24
C LEU A 145 -3.71 -7.44 9.72
N PHE A 146 -4.74 -6.67 9.38
CA PHE A 146 -4.88 -5.30 9.85
C PHE A 146 -5.14 -5.25 11.36
N ARG A 147 -6.12 -6.02 11.85
CA ARG A 147 -6.46 -6.06 13.29
C ARG A 147 -5.28 -6.48 14.14
N ASN A 148 -4.62 -7.60 13.78
CA ASN A 148 -3.49 -8.11 14.54
C ASN A 148 -2.27 -7.18 14.45
N GLY A 149 -2.03 -6.58 13.26
CA GLY A 149 -0.97 -5.60 13.08
C GLY A 149 -1.17 -4.34 13.93
N LEU A 150 -2.41 -3.86 14.09
CA LEU A 150 -2.74 -2.71 14.94
C LEU A 150 -2.38 -2.94 16.42
N GLU A 151 -2.49 -4.17 16.93
CA GLU A 151 -2.11 -4.51 18.32
C GLU A 151 -0.63 -4.23 18.60
N SER A 152 0.21 -4.25 17.57
CA SER A 152 1.64 -3.92 17.65
C SER A 152 1.97 -2.45 17.38
N MET A 153 0.94 -1.59 17.31
CA MET A 153 1.05 -0.13 17.21
C MET A 153 1.97 0.35 16.07
N PRO A 154 1.62 0.11 14.79
CA PRO A 154 2.34 0.68 13.67
C PRO A 154 2.29 2.22 13.73
N ASP A 155 3.34 2.89 13.24
CA ASP A 155 3.44 4.35 13.29
C ASP A 155 2.45 5.03 12.36
N ILE A 156 2.26 4.48 11.16
CA ILE A 156 1.36 5.01 10.13
C ILE A 156 0.44 3.88 9.68
N ILE A 157 -0.83 4.18 9.53
CA ILE A 157 -1.79 3.28 8.91
C ILE A 157 -2.52 3.99 7.76
N LYS A 158 -2.85 3.19 6.72
CA LYS A 158 -3.65 3.70 5.59
C LYS A 158 -4.87 2.80 5.33
N PRO A 159 -5.84 2.73 6.19
CA PRO A 159 -7.08 2.03 5.89
C PRO A 159 -7.91 2.79 4.85
N ASN A 160 -8.78 2.06 4.15
CA ASN A 160 -9.90 2.66 3.46
C ASN A 160 -11.12 2.76 4.40
N ARG A 161 -12.18 3.45 3.95
CA ARG A 161 -13.42 3.60 4.73
C ARG A 161 -14.00 2.24 5.15
N LEU A 162 -14.11 1.26 4.24
CA LEU A 162 -14.70 -0.05 4.53
C LEU A 162 -13.88 -0.82 5.57
N GLU A 163 -12.56 -0.78 5.47
CA GLU A 163 -11.67 -1.43 6.44
C GLU A 163 -11.85 -0.84 7.86
N LEU A 164 -12.07 0.48 7.98
CA LEU A 164 -12.38 1.10 9.26
C LEU A 164 -13.80 0.78 9.76
N GLU A 165 -14.78 0.73 8.86
CA GLU A 165 -16.15 0.31 9.19
C GLU A 165 -16.16 -1.13 9.72
N GLU A 166 -15.45 -2.04 9.05
CA GLU A 166 -15.29 -3.43 9.50
C GLU A 166 -14.54 -3.54 10.83
N TYR A 167 -13.46 -2.76 11.00
CA TYR A 167 -12.72 -2.70 12.26
C TYR A 167 -13.59 -2.22 13.42
N ALA A 168 -14.40 -1.18 13.21
CA ALA A 168 -15.32 -0.64 14.19
C ALA A 168 -16.63 -1.44 14.32
N LYS A 169 -16.81 -2.50 13.50
CA LYS A 169 -18.01 -3.36 13.45
C LYS A 169 -19.28 -2.59 13.11
N PHE A 170 -19.19 -1.61 12.22
CA PHE A 170 -20.36 -0.94 11.68
C PHE A 170 -21.04 -1.86 10.66
N ASP A 171 -22.36 -1.93 10.69
CA ASP A 171 -23.22 -2.62 9.74
C ASP A 171 -23.89 -1.66 8.74
N TYR A 172 -23.45 -0.41 8.75
CA TYR A 172 -23.92 0.67 7.88
C TYR A 172 -22.75 1.52 7.39
N LYS A 173 -23.00 2.34 6.38
CA LYS A 173 -22.04 3.30 5.85
C LYS A 173 -21.84 4.46 6.82
N ALA A 174 -20.70 4.52 7.49
CA ALA A 174 -20.35 5.55 8.43
C ALA A 174 -20.26 6.95 7.77
N SER A 175 -20.61 7.99 8.51
CA SER A 175 -20.35 9.38 8.14
C SER A 175 -18.84 9.70 8.18
N GLU A 176 -18.43 10.80 7.57
CA GLU A 176 -17.04 11.27 7.65
C GLU A 176 -16.61 11.57 9.09
N GLN A 177 -17.51 12.12 9.90
CA GLN A 177 -17.25 12.38 11.31
C GLN A 177 -17.04 11.10 12.12
N GLU A 178 -17.84 10.06 11.88
CA GLU A 178 -17.64 8.75 12.53
C GLU A 178 -16.32 8.12 12.14
N ILE A 179 -15.94 8.18 10.87
CA ILE A 179 -14.61 7.72 10.39
C ILE A 179 -13.49 8.50 11.08
N ALA A 180 -13.60 9.83 11.17
CA ALA A 180 -12.63 10.65 11.88
C ALA A 180 -12.55 10.32 13.37
N GLN A 181 -13.68 9.98 14.02
CA GLN A 181 -13.70 9.54 15.43
C GLN A 181 -12.95 8.23 15.63
N ILE A 182 -13.09 7.26 14.70
CA ILE A 182 -12.32 6.01 14.74
C ILE A 182 -10.83 6.32 14.59
N ALA A 183 -10.45 7.16 13.65
CA ALA A 183 -9.06 7.56 13.44
C ALA A 183 -8.47 8.27 14.69
N ARG A 184 -9.21 9.19 15.32
CA ARG A 184 -8.80 9.83 16.58
C ARG A 184 -8.61 8.83 17.72
N LYS A 185 -9.48 7.81 17.79
CA LYS A 185 -9.33 6.74 18.77
C LYS A 185 -8.02 5.97 18.56
N LEU A 186 -7.72 5.56 17.32
CA LEU A 186 -6.47 4.86 16.97
C LEU A 186 -5.22 5.70 17.31
N ILE A 187 -5.28 7.02 17.08
CA ILE A 187 -4.19 7.93 17.48
C ILE A 187 -4.02 7.95 19.00
N LYS A 188 -5.10 8.02 19.77
CA LYS A 188 -5.04 7.96 21.24
C LYS A 188 -4.51 6.62 21.75
N GLU A 189 -4.69 5.55 21.01
CA GLU A 189 -4.19 4.21 21.31
C GLU A 189 -2.71 4.04 20.96
N GLY A 190 -2.10 4.95 20.18
CA GLY A 190 -0.65 4.96 19.93
C GLY A 190 -0.22 5.03 18.46
N VAL A 191 -1.15 4.98 17.51
CA VAL A 191 -0.82 5.20 16.09
C VAL A 191 -0.47 6.67 15.87
N SER A 192 0.67 6.96 15.25
CA SER A 192 1.10 8.36 15.06
C SER A 192 0.37 9.07 13.93
N THR A 193 -0.02 8.33 12.88
CA THR A 193 -0.66 8.90 11.68
C THR A 193 -1.70 7.94 11.11
N VAL A 194 -2.89 8.45 10.88
CA VAL A 194 -3.98 7.71 10.22
C VAL A 194 -4.35 8.44 8.92
N ALA A 195 -4.09 7.81 7.78
CA ALA A 195 -4.50 8.28 6.46
C ALA A 195 -5.67 7.43 5.97
N VAL A 196 -6.87 7.99 5.88
CA VAL A 196 -8.07 7.25 5.47
C VAL A 196 -8.41 7.54 4.03
N SER A 197 -8.34 6.55 3.16
CA SER A 197 -8.80 6.68 1.78
C SER A 197 -10.32 6.44 1.69
N MET A 198 -11.03 7.35 0.99
CA MET A 198 -12.50 7.35 0.88
C MET A 198 -13.00 7.28 -0.57
N GLY A 199 -12.16 6.78 -1.48
CA GLY A 199 -12.47 6.66 -2.90
C GLY A 199 -12.84 8.02 -3.50
N LYS A 200 -14.03 8.15 -4.08
CA LYS A 200 -14.51 9.40 -4.70
C LYS A 200 -14.67 10.57 -3.73
N CYS A 201 -14.72 10.32 -2.44
CA CYS A 201 -14.77 11.36 -1.41
C CYS A 201 -13.37 11.88 -1.03
N GLY A 202 -12.31 11.35 -1.63
CA GLY A 202 -10.95 11.79 -1.36
C GLY A 202 -10.27 11.05 -0.22
N ALA A 203 -9.59 11.75 0.68
CA ALA A 203 -8.94 11.16 1.84
C ALA A 203 -8.88 12.14 3.03
N MET A 204 -8.65 11.57 4.21
CA MET A 204 -8.35 12.29 5.45
C MET A 204 -6.95 11.93 5.93
N LEU A 205 -6.27 12.89 6.54
CA LEU A 205 -5.02 12.68 7.28
C LEU A 205 -5.18 13.22 8.70
N LEU A 206 -5.01 12.35 9.67
CA LEU A 206 -5.12 12.69 11.08
C LEU A 206 -3.83 12.30 11.81
N LYS A 207 -3.38 13.21 12.68
CA LYS A 207 -2.25 13.05 13.60
C LYS A 207 -2.58 13.81 14.88
N GLU A 208 -1.77 13.65 15.91
CA GLU A 208 -1.90 14.52 17.09
C GLU A 208 -1.69 15.99 16.70
N GLY A 209 -2.68 16.82 17.00
CA GLY A 209 -2.67 18.26 16.70
C GLY A 209 -2.85 18.62 15.22
N TYR A 210 -3.18 17.67 14.36
CA TYR A 210 -3.45 17.95 12.95
C TYR A 210 -4.55 17.05 12.38
N GLU A 211 -5.53 17.67 11.73
CA GLU A 211 -6.60 16.97 11.03
C GLU A 211 -6.98 17.75 9.77
N ALA A 212 -6.92 17.09 8.64
CA ALA A 212 -7.37 17.65 7.37
C ALA A 212 -7.95 16.59 6.46
N LYS A 213 -8.81 16.99 5.57
CA LYS A 213 -9.32 16.19 4.45
C LYS A 213 -9.11 16.91 3.13
N ALA A 214 -9.09 16.15 2.07
CA ALA A 214 -9.10 16.68 0.72
C ALA A 214 -10.03 15.85 -0.18
N PRO A 215 -10.86 16.46 -1.02
CA PRO A 215 -11.67 15.76 -1.99
C PRO A 215 -10.80 15.07 -3.04
N ALA A 216 -11.35 14.02 -3.67
CA ALA A 216 -10.69 13.40 -4.81
C ALA A 216 -10.66 14.36 -6.00
N LEU A 217 -9.54 14.38 -6.72
CA LEU A 217 -9.45 15.14 -7.96
C LEU A 217 -10.27 14.49 -9.09
N SER A 218 -10.92 15.31 -9.87
CA SER A 218 -11.67 14.86 -11.06
C SER A 218 -10.70 14.61 -12.22
N VAL A 219 -10.44 13.33 -12.49
CA VAL A 219 -9.56 12.89 -13.58
C VAL A 219 -10.27 11.86 -14.45
N LYS A 220 -9.83 11.71 -15.70
CA LYS A 220 -10.32 10.64 -16.58
C LYS A 220 -9.71 9.31 -16.11
N ALA A 221 -10.46 8.58 -15.30
CA ALA A 221 -10.02 7.30 -14.74
C ALA A 221 -9.98 6.20 -15.81
N HIS A 222 -8.91 5.42 -15.81
CA HIS A 222 -8.77 4.16 -16.53
C HIS A 222 -9.15 2.97 -15.63
N SER A 223 -8.62 2.98 -14.40
CA SER A 223 -8.83 1.94 -13.40
C SER A 223 -8.63 2.52 -12.00
N THR A 224 -9.38 2.05 -11.02
CA THR A 224 -9.16 2.42 -9.60
C THR A 224 -8.13 1.53 -8.90
N VAL A 225 -7.65 0.49 -9.59
CA VAL A 225 -6.65 -0.44 -9.05
C VAL A 225 -5.31 0.28 -8.89
N GLY A 226 -4.66 0.07 -7.75
CA GLY A 226 -3.37 0.69 -7.44
C GLY A 226 -3.43 2.09 -6.85
N ALA A 227 -4.59 2.75 -6.79
CA ALA A 227 -4.72 4.07 -6.17
C ALA A 227 -4.36 4.07 -4.67
N GLY A 228 -4.74 3.01 -3.95
CA GLY A 228 -4.35 2.81 -2.55
C GLY A 228 -2.84 2.63 -2.39
N ASP A 229 -2.22 1.82 -3.24
CA ASP A 229 -0.76 1.59 -3.24
C ASP A 229 -0.01 2.88 -3.56
N ALA A 230 -0.54 3.69 -4.49
CA ALA A 230 -0.01 5.00 -4.84
C ALA A 230 -0.07 5.98 -3.66
N MET A 231 -1.15 5.96 -2.87
CA MET A 231 -1.23 6.74 -1.64
C MET A 231 -0.21 6.27 -0.60
N VAL A 232 -0.05 4.97 -0.40
CA VAL A 232 0.99 4.41 0.49
C VAL A 232 2.38 4.89 0.07
N ALA A 233 2.68 4.84 -1.23
CA ALA A 233 3.94 5.32 -1.77
C ALA A 233 4.16 6.83 -1.50
N ALA A 234 3.12 7.63 -1.70
CA ALA A 234 3.17 9.08 -1.43
C ALA A 234 3.39 9.38 0.05
N LEU A 235 2.69 8.69 0.96
CA LEU A 235 2.88 8.82 2.41
C LEU A 235 4.30 8.42 2.82
N SER A 236 4.82 7.33 2.25
CA SER A 236 6.18 6.86 2.52
C SER A 236 7.24 7.85 2.02
N TYR A 237 7.06 8.36 0.80
CA TYR A 237 7.95 9.37 0.21
C TYR A 237 7.91 10.68 1.00
N ALA A 238 6.72 11.14 1.40
CA ALA A 238 6.55 12.35 2.20
C ALA A 238 7.22 12.22 3.57
N TYR A 239 7.05 11.06 4.23
CA TYR A 239 7.70 10.76 5.51
C TYR A 239 9.22 10.84 5.40
N GLU A 240 9.81 10.14 4.42
CA GLU A 240 11.26 10.09 4.19
C GLU A 240 11.83 11.48 3.81
N SER A 241 11.05 12.26 3.07
CA SER A 241 11.43 13.63 2.65
C SER A 241 11.19 14.70 3.71
N GLY A 242 10.63 14.35 4.87
CA GLY A 242 10.31 15.31 5.93
C GLY A 242 9.26 16.35 5.53
N MET A 243 8.31 16.00 4.65
CA MET A 243 7.25 16.91 4.23
C MET A 243 6.32 17.23 5.40
N ASP A 244 5.75 18.43 5.40
CA ASP A 244 4.69 18.78 6.33
C ASP A 244 3.39 18.01 6.05
N ASN A 245 2.41 18.13 6.94
CA ASN A 245 1.19 17.35 6.87
C ASN A 245 0.30 17.75 5.68
N ASP A 246 0.24 19.05 5.34
CA ASP A 246 -0.53 19.56 4.21
C ASP A 246 0.02 19.02 2.90
N GLU A 247 1.33 19.12 2.71
CA GLU A 247 2.02 18.60 1.54
C GLU A 247 1.93 17.07 1.44
N THR A 248 1.94 16.38 2.56
CA THR A 248 1.75 14.92 2.63
C THR A 248 0.35 14.51 2.13
N LEU A 249 -0.71 15.17 2.60
CA LEU A 249 -2.07 14.86 2.15
C LEU A 249 -2.27 15.23 0.68
N LYS A 250 -1.79 16.40 0.24
CA LYS A 250 -1.85 16.83 -1.15
C LYS A 250 -1.13 15.85 -2.07
N LEU A 251 0.07 15.39 -1.68
CA LEU A 251 0.83 14.41 -2.46
C LEU A 251 0.08 13.07 -2.53
N GLY A 252 -0.52 12.61 -1.43
CA GLY A 252 -1.32 11.39 -1.36
C GLY A 252 -2.50 11.41 -2.33
N ILE A 253 -3.28 12.49 -2.33
CA ILE A 253 -4.41 12.71 -3.25
C ILE A 253 -3.93 12.75 -4.71
N ALA A 254 -2.91 13.56 -5.01
CA ALA A 254 -2.41 13.74 -6.37
C ALA A 254 -1.83 12.44 -6.94
N THR A 255 -1.07 11.68 -6.14
CA THR A 255 -0.48 10.41 -6.59
C THR A 255 -1.57 9.36 -6.83
N SER A 256 -2.57 9.28 -5.94
CA SER A 256 -3.73 8.41 -6.13
C SER A 256 -4.54 8.78 -7.37
N ALA A 257 -4.79 10.08 -7.60
CA ALA A 257 -5.47 10.57 -8.79
C ALA A 257 -4.67 10.30 -10.07
N GLY A 258 -3.35 10.48 -10.03
CA GLY A 258 -2.47 10.11 -11.14
C GLY A 258 -2.52 8.61 -11.46
N ALA A 259 -2.49 7.75 -10.44
CA ALA A 259 -2.52 6.30 -10.61
C ALA A 259 -3.79 5.80 -11.30
N VAL A 260 -4.96 6.37 -11.01
CA VAL A 260 -6.20 5.94 -11.68
C VAL A 260 -6.27 6.34 -13.17
N THR A 261 -5.38 7.21 -13.66
CA THR A 261 -5.26 7.55 -15.08
C THR A 261 -4.39 6.59 -15.87
N THR A 262 -3.66 5.70 -15.19
CA THR A 262 -2.75 4.74 -15.83
C THR A 262 -3.42 3.39 -16.07
N ILE A 263 -2.84 2.59 -16.96
CA ILE A 263 -3.32 1.22 -17.24
C ILE A 263 -2.73 0.25 -16.19
N GLY A 264 -3.57 -0.61 -15.65
CA GLY A 264 -3.15 -1.62 -14.67
C GLY A 264 -2.69 -0.98 -13.36
N THR A 265 -1.49 -1.34 -12.90
CA THR A 265 -0.85 -0.80 -11.68
C THR A 265 0.41 0.00 -12.00
N LYS A 266 0.49 0.56 -13.22
CA LYS A 266 1.63 1.42 -13.59
C LYS A 266 1.63 2.68 -12.74
N PRO A 267 2.80 3.07 -12.20
CA PRO A 267 2.88 4.30 -11.43
C PRO A 267 2.62 5.53 -12.30
N PRO A 268 2.04 6.59 -11.74
CA PRO A 268 1.88 7.87 -12.45
C PRO A 268 3.23 8.57 -12.61
N ALA A 269 3.43 9.25 -13.72
CA ALA A 269 4.62 10.07 -13.92
C ALA A 269 4.70 11.21 -12.89
N LYS A 270 5.90 11.50 -12.39
CA LYS A 270 6.13 12.55 -11.37
C LYS A 270 5.59 13.91 -11.79
N GLU A 271 5.80 14.30 -13.04
CA GLU A 271 5.33 15.58 -13.58
C GLU A 271 3.81 15.70 -13.51
N LEU A 272 3.09 14.63 -13.80
CA LEU A 272 1.63 14.58 -13.66
C LEU A 272 1.22 14.73 -12.19
N VAL A 273 1.88 14.00 -11.29
CA VAL A 273 1.59 14.07 -9.85
C VAL A 273 1.81 15.49 -9.32
N MET A 274 2.92 16.12 -9.68
CA MET A 274 3.23 17.48 -9.22
C MET A 274 2.22 18.50 -9.73
N LYS A 275 1.79 18.36 -10.99
CA LYS A 275 0.72 19.21 -11.56
C LYS A 275 -0.61 18.98 -10.82
N LEU A 276 -1.03 17.75 -10.62
CA LEU A 276 -2.28 17.42 -9.92
C LEU A 276 -2.26 17.92 -8.47
N LYS A 277 -1.09 17.92 -7.83
CA LYS A 277 -0.93 18.39 -6.47
C LYS A 277 -1.27 19.87 -6.29
N GLU A 278 -1.06 20.70 -7.31
CA GLU A 278 -1.41 22.12 -7.29
C GLU A 278 -2.94 22.34 -7.22
N ASP A 279 -3.72 21.38 -7.71
CA ASP A 279 -5.19 21.45 -7.72
C ASP A 279 -5.82 20.91 -6.43
N VAL A 280 -5.03 20.36 -5.49
CA VAL A 280 -5.57 19.80 -4.24
C VAL A 280 -5.88 20.91 -3.24
N VAL A 281 -7.13 21.01 -2.85
CA VAL A 281 -7.61 21.92 -1.81
C VAL A 281 -7.85 21.14 -0.53
N LEU A 282 -7.29 21.64 0.58
CA LEU A 282 -7.49 21.05 1.91
C LEU A 282 -8.71 21.68 2.58
N GLU A 283 -9.41 20.87 3.37
CA GLU A 283 -10.57 21.24 4.17
C GLU A 283 -10.36 20.77 5.61
N GLU A 284 -10.90 21.48 6.57
CA GLU A 284 -10.98 21.03 7.97
C GLU A 284 -11.99 19.87 8.12
N ILE A 285 -11.81 19.01 9.14
CA ILE A 285 -12.68 17.87 9.44
C ILE A 285 -13.69 18.25 10.55
#